data_ee68d33c774faa40b239b1f1af350fe3
#
_entry.id   ee68d33c774faa40b239b1f1af350fe3
#
_cell.length_a   1.000
_cell.length_b   1.000
_cell.length_c   1.000
_cell.angle_alpha   90.00
_cell.angle_beta   90.00
_cell.angle_gamma   90.00
#
_symmetry.space_group_name_H-M   'P 1'
#
loop_
_entity.id
_entity.type
_entity.pdbx_description
1 polymer ?
#
loop_
_entity_poly.entity_id
_entity_poly.type
_entity_poly.pdbx_seq_one_letter_code
_entity_poly.pdbx_strand_id
1 'polypeptide(L)'
;MYHLLWIFFIYAFLGWCTEVSYAALKTGRFVNRGFLNGPVCPVYGFGVVIVLWVLEPLRGNLLLLFLGSVALTSLLEWLTGFVLERLFHQRWWDYSQEPFNLGGYICLRFSIAWGLACLFVVKLLHPSVLWCIRTVPYPMGVGLLALFSAVMAVDLAATVRTIARMNRQLSQLDELAAGIKEMSNELGANLADRVLDAAEIGDGLRTDLQEELDDLREVLAARRSELQNGLEGVRDALDEAKDSLAQHRFQLQMDQAEWLEKREED
;
A
#
# COMPACT_ATOMS: atom_id res chain seq x y z
N MET A 1 26.95 11.50 -9.55
CA MET A 1 25.77 10.79 -10.10
C MET A 1 25.97 9.27 -10.10
N TYR A 2 27.01 8.70 -10.72
CA TYR A 2 27.25 7.25 -10.81
C TYR A 2 27.16 6.51 -9.46
N HIS A 3 27.91 6.92 -8.45
CA HIS A 3 27.88 6.32 -7.11
C HIS A 3 26.53 6.48 -6.41
N LEU A 4 25.83 7.60 -6.60
CA LEU A 4 24.53 7.85 -5.99
C LEU A 4 23.46 6.90 -6.56
N LEU A 5 23.48 6.65 -7.87
CA LEU A 5 22.57 5.70 -8.52
C LEU A 5 22.82 4.26 -8.04
N TRP A 6 24.09 3.86 -7.92
CA TRP A 6 24.43 2.56 -7.37
C TRP A 6 23.97 2.40 -5.92
N ILE A 7 24.21 3.39 -5.07
CA ILE A 7 23.74 3.43 -3.69
C ILE A 7 22.21 3.29 -3.68
N PHE A 8 21.50 4.07 -4.51
CA PHE A 8 20.06 3.99 -4.61
C PHE A 8 19.56 2.58 -4.95
N PHE A 9 20.06 1.96 -6.04
CA PHE A 9 19.57 0.64 -6.46
C PHE A 9 19.92 -0.48 -5.46
N ILE A 10 21.14 -0.47 -4.91
CA ILE A 10 21.55 -1.47 -3.92
C ILE A 10 20.68 -1.37 -2.67
N TYR A 11 20.46 -0.17 -2.15
CA TYR A 11 19.63 -0.02 -0.94
C TYR A 11 18.14 -0.17 -1.21
N ALA A 12 17.66 0.13 -2.40
CA ALA A 12 16.29 -0.19 -2.80
C ALA A 12 16.04 -1.71 -2.84
N PHE A 13 17.03 -2.47 -3.34
CA PHE A 13 16.98 -3.94 -3.31
C PHE A 13 17.09 -4.51 -1.89
N LEU A 14 18.05 -4.05 -1.09
CA LEU A 14 18.21 -4.49 0.30
C LEU A 14 16.97 -4.15 1.16
N GLY A 15 16.37 -2.99 0.92
CA GLY A 15 15.10 -2.60 1.55
C GLY A 15 13.96 -3.56 1.18
N TRP A 16 13.86 -3.93 -0.08
CA TRP A 16 12.89 -4.93 -0.51
C TRP A 16 13.13 -6.29 0.17
N CYS A 17 14.40 -6.75 0.26
CA CYS A 17 14.75 -7.97 1.00
C CYS A 17 14.31 -7.90 2.47
N THR A 18 14.47 -6.75 3.11
CA THR A 18 14.05 -6.53 4.50
C THR A 18 12.53 -6.63 4.64
N GLU A 19 11.76 -6.01 3.75
CA GLU A 19 10.30 -6.06 3.75
C GLU A 19 9.76 -7.47 3.53
N VAL A 20 10.31 -8.18 2.55
CA VAL A 20 9.93 -9.57 2.27
C VAL A 20 10.26 -10.48 3.46
N SER A 21 11.45 -10.32 4.07
CA SER A 21 11.85 -11.09 5.23
C SER A 21 10.94 -10.83 6.43
N TYR A 22 10.61 -9.58 6.69
CA TYR A 22 9.66 -9.20 7.74
C TYR A 22 8.27 -9.80 7.49
N ALA A 23 7.77 -9.72 6.26
CA ALA A 23 6.48 -10.29 5.89
C ALA A 23 6.48 -11.81 6.05
N ALA A 24 7.54 -12.49 5.59
CA ALA A 24 7.68 -13.94 5.69
C ALA A 24 7.70 -14.42 7.16
N LEU A 25 8.42 -13.71 8.04
CA LEU A 25 8.44 -14.01 9.48
C LEU A 25 7.07 -13.80 10.14
N LYS A 26 6.30 -12.80 9.70
CA LYS A 26 4.99 -12.47 10.27
C LYS A 26 3.86 -13.34 9.74
N THR A 27 3.89 -13.72 8.47
CA THR A 27 2.75 -14.38 7.79
C THR A 27 3.02 -15.85 7.42
N GLY A 28 4.28 -16.30 7.56
CA GLY A 28 4.68 -17.66 7.18
C GLY A 28 4.74 -17.92 5.67
N ARG A 29 4.55 -16.88 4.85
CA ARG A 29 4.55 -16.97 3.38
C ARG A 29 5.25 -15.79 2.75
N PHE A 30 5.68 -15.96 1.50
CA PHE A 30 6.21 -14.87 0.70
C PHE A 30 5.12 -13.85 0.37
N VAL A 31 5.39 -12.57 0.67
CA VAL A 31 4.54 -11.44 0.28
C VAL A 31 5.43 -10.34 -0.24
N ASN A 32 5.24 -9.94 -1.51
CA ASN A 32 5.90 -8.75 -2.05
C ASN A 32 5.22 -7.50 -1.49
N ARG A 33 5.89 -6.86 -0.51
CA ARG A 33 5.40 -5.61 0.12
C ARG A 33 5.95 -4.35 -0.54
N GLY A 34 6.75 -4.48 -1.59
CA GLY A 34 7.25 -3.35 -2.36
C GLY A 34 6.10 -2.57 -3.03
N PHE A 35 6.25 -1.25 -3.14
CA PHE A 35 5.35 -0.43 -3.96
C PHE A 35 5.38 -0.86 -5.43
N LEU A 36 6.55 -1.24 -5.91
CA LEU A 36 6.78 -1.75 -7.26
C LEU A 36 6.54 -3.26 -7.35
N ASN A 37 6.37 -3.74 -8.57
CA ASN A 37 6.20 -5.17 -8.84
C ASN A 37 7.54 -5.93 -8.72
N GLY A 38 8.63 -5.28 -9.13
CA GLY A 38 9.98 -5.82 -9.08
C GLY A 38 10.57 -5.82 -7.66
N PRO A 39 11.75 -6.46 -7.49
CA PRO A 39 12.41 -6.63 -6.20
C PRO A 39 13.13 -5.36 -5.75
N VAL A 40 12.42 -4.23 -5.75
CA VAL A 40 12.96 -2.93 -5.34
C VAL A 40 11.94 -2.12 -4.55
N CYS A 41 12.41 -1.50 -3.47
CA CYS A 41 11.65 -0.53 -2.69
C CYS A 41 12.32 0.85 -2.80
N PRO A 42 11.89 1.72 -3.72
CA PRO A 42 12.54 3.02 -3.97
C PRO A 42 12.66 3.91 -2.73
N VAL A 43 11.71 3.84 -1.80
CA VAL A 43 11.73 4.62 -0.56
C VAL A 43 12.99 4.36 0.27
N TYR A 44 13.48 3.12 0.30
CA TYR A 44 14.73 2.78 0.99
C TYR A 44 15.95 3.33 0.25
N GLY A 45 15.95 3.26 -1.08
CA GLY A 45 17.02 3.83 -1.90
C GLY A 45 17.15 5.34 -1.70
N PHE A 46 16.05 6.09 -1.83
CA PHE A 46 16.03 7.54 -1.57
C PHE A 46 16.34 7.85 -0.10
N GLY A 47 15.73 7.12 0.83
CA GLY A 47 15.93 7.32 2.27
C GLY A 47 17.39 7.19 2.66
N VAL A 48 18.09 6.15 2.20
CA VAL A 48 19.52 5.95 2.51
C VAL A 48 20.38 7.03 1.84
N VAL A 49 20.11 7.41 0.59
CA VAL A 49 20.85 8.50 -0.08
C VAL A 49 20.73 9.81 0.73
N ILE A 50 19.51 10.14 1.18
CA ILE A 50 19.27 11.35 1.99
C ILE A 50 19.95 11.23 3.35
N VAL A 51 19.82 10.08 4.02
CA VAL A 51 20.47 9.80 5.32
C VAL A 51 21.99 9.96 5.21
N LEU A 52 22.61 9.37 4.20
CA LEU A 52 24.06 9.46 3.99
C LEU A 52 24.52 10.88 3.72
N TRP A 53 23.73 11.66 2.99
CA TRP A 53 24.07 13.05 2.66
C TRP A 53 23.82 14.01 3.83
N VAL A 54 22.66 13.94 4.47
CA VAL A 54 22.27 14.87 5.55
C VAL A 54 23.04 14.60 6.83
N LEU A 55 23.29 13.31 7.15
CA LEU A 55 23.94 12.92 8.40
C LEU A 55 25.46 12.80 8.29
N GLU A 56 26.05 13.13 7.12
CA GLU A 56 27.51 13.14 6.95
C GLU A 56 28.26 13.93 8.05
N PRO A 57 27.81 15.15 8.43
CA PRO A 57 28.50 15.92 9.48
C PRO A 57 28.43 15.25 10.86
N LEU A 58 27.43 14.39 11.10
CA LEU A 58 27.20 13.75 12.40
C LEU A 58 27.93 12.41 12.54
N ARG A 59 28.61 11.92 11.50
CA ARG A 59 29.30 10.61 11.49
C ARG A 59 30.36 10.45 12.57
N GLY A 60 30.94 11.54 13.05
CA GLY A 60 31.96 11.52 14.11
C GLY A 60 31.42 11.22 15.50
N ASN A 61 30.13 11.44 15.76
CA ASN A 61 29.50 11.24 17.06
C ASN A 61 28.33 10.27 16.93
N LEU A 62 28.44 9.10 17.57
CA LEU A 62 27.43 8.04 17.50
C LEU A 62 26.05 8.47 18.03
N LEU A 63 26.05 9.25 19.13
CA LEU A 63 24.78 9.72 19.74
C LEU A 63 24.08 10.71 18.83
N LEU A 64 24.82 11.69 18.29
CA LEU A 64 24.25 12.67 17.37
C LEU A 64 23.80 12.01 16.06
N LEU A 65 24.57 11.04 15.56
CA LEU A 65 24.20 10.26 14.40
C LEU A 65 22.90 9.48 14.65
N PHE A 66 22.76 8.83 15.82
CA PHE A 66 21.54 8.11 16.19
C PHE A 66 20.33 9.04 16.28
N LEU A 67 20.43 10.14 17.05
CA LEU A 67 19.31 11.08 17.23
C LEU A 67 18.93 11.75 15.88
N GLY A 68 19.92 12.13 15.10
CA GLY A 68 19.69 12.67 13.76
C GLY A 68 19.05 11.64 12.82
N SER A 69 19.45 10.36 12.92
CA SER A 69 18.83 9.28 12.17
C SER A 69 17.37 9.09 12.55
N VAL A 70 17.05 9.00 13.84
CA VAL A 70 15.66 8.89 14.33
C VAL A 70 14.81 10.04 13.81
N ALA A 71 15.27 11.28 13.96
CA ALA A 71 14.53 12.46 13.50
C ALA A 71 14.31 12.46 11.98
N LEU A 72 15.37 12.21 11.23
CA LEU A 72 15.34 12.25 9.76
C LEU A 72 14.50 11.13 9.18
N THR A 73 14.66 9.88 9.66
CA THR A 73 13.86 8.75 9.16
C THR A 73 12.39 8.89 9.51
N SER A 74 12.07 9.36 10.72
CA SER A 74 10.69 9.62 11.11
C SER A 74 10.04 10.69 10.23
N LEU A 75 10.78 11.76 9.90
CA LEU A 75 10.29 12.80 8.98
C LEU A 75 10.04 12.22 7.57
N LEU A 76 10.97 11.43 7.05
CA LEU A 76 10.85 10.82 5.73
C LEU A 76 9.70 9.82 5.67
N GLU A 77 9.55 8.98 6.71
CA GLU A 77 8.47 8.00 6.81
C GLU A 77 7.11 8.70 6.89
N TRP A 78 7.00 9.73 7.74
CA TRP A 78 5.78 10.53 7.85
C TRP A 78 5.42 11.21 6.54
N LEU A 79 6.39 11.88 5.90
CA LEU A 79 6.19 12.58 4.62
C LEU A 79 5.78 11.60 3.51
N THR A 80 6.45 10.45 3.42
CA THR A 80 6.15 9.43 2.42
C THR A 80 4.74 8.86 2.63
N GLY A 81 4.37 8.52 3.86
CA GLY A 81 3.03 8.02 4.19
C GLY A 81 1.94 9.03 3.84
N PHE A 82 2.16 10.29 4.23
CA PHE A 82 1.23 11.38 3.94
C PHE A 82 1.06 11.62 2.43
N VAL A 83 2.15 11.68 1.66
CA VAL A 83 2.12 11.89 0.21
C VAL A 83 1.44 10.71 -0.50
N LEU A 84 1.80 9.47 -0.15
CA LEU A 84 1.19 8.29 -0.75
C LEU A 84 -0.32 8.22 -0.48
N GLU A 85 -0.75 8.50 0.74
CA GLU A 85 -2.18 8.53 1.06
C GLU A 85 -2.92 9.61 0.28
N ARG A 86 -2.32 10.80 0.11
CA ARG A 86 -2.92 11.89 -0.68
C ARG A 86 -3.01 11.56 -2.17
N LEU A 87 -2.01 10.89 -2.74
CA LEU A 87 -1.95 10.57 -4.17
C LEU A 87 -2.81 9.35 -4.54
N PHE A 88 -2.82 8.33 -3.68
CA PHE A 88 -3.42 7.04 -3.99
C PHE A 88 -4.64 6.70 -3.16
N HIS A 89 -5.02 7.56 -2.20
CA HIS A 89 -6.13 7.35 -1.28
C HIS A 89 -6.07 6.02 -0.52
N GLN A 90 -4.85 5.51 -0.30
CA GLN A 90 -4.58 4.25 0.39
C GLN A 90 -3.38 4.39 1.32
N ARG A 91 -3.45 3.77 2.50
CA ARG A 91 -2.34 3.63 3.44
C ARG A 91 -1.56 2.36 3.14
N TRP A 92 -0.26 2.47 2.90
CA TRP A 92 0.64 1.33 2.73
C TRP A 92 1.03 0.69 4.06
N TRP A 93 1.01 1.49 5.14
CA TRP A 93 1.17 1.05 6.52
C TRP A 93 0.31 1.91 7.42
N ASP A 94 -0.05 1.37 8.59
CA ASP A 94 -0.83 2.07 9.59
C ASP A 94 -0.38 1.67 11.00
N TYR A 95 0.15 2.64 11.73
CA TYR A 95 0.59 2.50 13.12
C TYR A 95 -0.41 3.08 14.11
N SER A 96 -1.66 3.29 13.74
CA SER A 96 -2.69 3.89 14.63
C SER A 96 -2.90 3.09 15.91
N GLN A 97 -2.62 1.79 15.90
CA GLN A 97 -2.72 0.91 17.06
C GLN A 97 -1.45 0.88 17.92
N GLU A 98 -0.34 1.49 17.46
CA GLU A 98 0.91 1.51 18.20
C GLU A 98 0.95 2.71 19.16
N PRO A 99 1.54 2.56 20.37
CA PRO A 99 1.68 3.67 21.30
C PRO A 99 2.63 4.75 20.76
N PHE A 100 2.37 5.99 21.12
CA PHE A 100 3.14 7.17 20.67
C PHE A 100 3.22 7.28 19.15
N ASN A 101 2.12 6.99 18.43
CA ASN A 101 2.02 7.25 17.01
C ASN A 101 1.64 8.70 16.71
N LEU A 102 1.99 9.16 15.52
CA LEU A 102 1.60 10.47 15.01
C LEU A 102 0.79 10.28 13.71
N GLY A 103 -0.53 10.35 13.86
CA GLY A 103 -1.47 10.20 12.75
C GLY A 103 -1.45 8.83 12.07
N GLY A 104 -0.90 7.79 12.71
CA GLY A 104 -0.74 6.45 12.15
C GLY A 104 0.41 6.32 11.14
N TYR A 105 1.12 7.42 10.79
CA TYR A 105 2.21 7.38 9.83
C TYR A 105 3.54 6.94 10.43
N ILE A 106 3.81 7.33 11.69
CA ILE A 106 5.02 6.98 12.44
C ILE A 106 4.66 6.59 13.86
N CYS A 107 5.52 5.82 14.54
CA CYS A 107 5.44 5.58 15.96
C CYS A 107 6.83 5.46 16.58
N LEU A 108 6.94 5.75 17.88
CA LEU A 108 8.23 5.82 18.59
C LEU A 108 9.04 4.52 18.46
N ARG A 109 8.38 3.37 18.55
CA ARG A 109 9.02 2.05 18.45
C ARG A 109 9.75 1.87 17.14
N PHE A 110 9.10 2.15 16.02
CA PHE A 110 9.70 2.02 14.69
C PHE A 110 10.68 3.15 14.40
N SER A 111 10.45 4.36 14.89
CA SER A 111 11.41 5.45 14.78
C SER A 111 12.76 5.11 15.42
N ILE A 112 12.75 4.51 16.61
CA ILE A 112 13.98 4.01 17.27
C ILE A 112 14.62 2.89 16.46
N ALA A 113 13.82 1.93 15.97
CA ALA A 113 14.31 0.82 15.15
C ALA A 113 14.99 1.32 13.87
N TRP A 114 14.40 2.29 13.19
CA TRP A 114 14.99 2.92 12.00
C TRP A 114 16.28 3.69 12.34
N GLY A 115 16.33 4.38 13.49
CA GLY A 115 17.55 5.03 13.97
C GLY A 115 18.71 4.04 14.14
N LEU A 116 18.44 2.88 14.76
CA LEU A 116 19.44 1.80 14.91
C LEU A 116 19.83 1.20 13.55
N ALA A 117 18.85 0.97 12.67
CA ALA A 117 19.11 0.49 11.32
C ALA A 117 20.02 1.46 10.54
N CYS A 118 19.81 2.77 10.67
CA CYS A 118 20.68 3.77 10.06
C CYS A 118 22.11 3.73 10.60
N LEU A 119 22.29 3.55 11.91
CA LEU A 119 23.64 3.35 12.48
C LEU A 119 24.34 2.15 11.85
N PHE A 120 23.64 1.02 11.78
CA PHE A 120 24.15 -0.18 11.14
C PHE A 120 24.51 0.06 9.67
N VAL A 121 23.61 0.69 8.93
CA VAL A 121 23.84 1.04 7.52
C VAL A 121 25.06 1.94 7.38
N VAL A 122 25.12 3.06 8.09
CA VAL A 122 26.18 4.08 7.92
C VAL A 122 27.54 3.56 8.34
N LYS A 123 27.60 2.77 9.42
CA LYS A 123 28.90 2.35 10.03
C LYS A 123 29.41 1.02 9.51
N LEU A 124 28.54 0.07 9.18
CA LEU A 124 28.94 -1.28 8.77
C LEU A 124 28.63 -1.58 7.30
N LEU A 125 27.37 -1.36 6.87
CA LEU A 125 26.94 -1.82 5.56
C LEU A 125 27.47 -0.94 4.43
N HIS A 126 27.42 0.40 4.60
CA HIS A 126 27.80 1.35 3.55
C HIS A 126 29.27 1.25 3.11
N PRO A 127 30.26 1.07 3.99
CA PRO A 127 31.65 0.81 3.56
C PRO A 127 31.78 -0.40 2.65
N SER A 128 31.07 -1.50 2.96
CA SER A 128 31.05 -2.73 2.15
C SER A 128 30.42 -2.50 0.79
N VAL A 129 29.29 -1.77 0.76
CA VAL A 129 28.62 -1.36 -0.49
C VAL A 129 29.52 -0.53 -1.37
N LEU A 130 30.24 0.45 -0.81
CA LEU A 130 31.18 1.26 -1.57
C LEU A 130 32.35 0.43 -2.13
N TRP A 131 32.82 -0.56 -1.37
CA TRP A 131 33.83 -1.48 -1.87
C TRP A 131 33.30 -2.30 -3.06
N CYS A 132 32.09 -2.86 -2.97
CA CYS A 132 31.45 -3.57 -4.08
C CYS A 132 31.31 -2.69 -5.33
N ILE A 133 30.84 -1.44 -5.17
CA ILE A 133 30.68 -0.53 -6.30
C ILE A 133 32.02 -0.26 -7.01
N ARG A 134 33.12 -0.15 -6.25
CA ARG A 134 34.47 0.09 -6.81
C ARG A 134 35.02 -1.10 -7.57
N THR A 135 34.56 -2.33 -7.32
CA THR A 135 35.00 -3.53 -8.07
C THR A 135 34.34 -3.66 -9.42
N VAL A 136 33.23 -2.96 -9.67
CA VAL A 136 32.52 -3.00 -10.95
C VAL A 136 33.22 -2.13 -11.98
N PRO A 137 33.63 -2.67 -13.15
CA PRO A 137 34.19 -1.85 -14.25
C PRO A 137 33.21 -0.77 -14.69
N TYR A 138 33.71 0.46 -14.83
CA TYR A 138 32.87 1.63 -15.09
C TYR A 138 31.89 1.47 -16.30
N PRO A 139 32.33 0.99 -17.50
CA PRO A 139 31.41 0.84 -18.64
C PRO A 139 30.32 -0.18 -18.38
N MET A 140 30.64 -1.30 -17.72
CA MET A 140 29.66 -2.30 -17.31
C MET A 140 28.68 -1.72 -16.29
N GLY A 141 29.20 -0.98 -15.32
CA GLY A 141 28.38 -0.32 -14.30
C GLY A 141 27.39 0.68 -14.86
N VAL A 142 27.79 1.47 -15.86
CA VAL A 142 26.88 2.39 -16.56
C VAL A 142 25.79 1.63 -17.32
N GLY A 143 26.14 0.56 -18.01
CA GLY A 143 25.18 -0.29 -18.73
C GLY A 143 24.14 -0.92 -17.79
N LEU A 144 24.59 -1.45 -16.65
CA LEU A 144 23.71 -2.02 -15.63
C LEU A 144 22.76 -0.95 -15.02
N LEU A 145 23.29 0.23 -14.69
CA LEU A 145 22.48 1.33 -14.18
C LEU A 145 21.42 1.79 -15.18
N ALA A 146 21.77 1.88 -16.46
CA ALA A 146 20.82 2.21 -17.52
C ALA A 146 19.70 1.16 -17.62
N LEU A 147 20.08 -0.14 -17.59
CA LEU A 147 19.13 -1.24 -17.59
C LEU A 147 18.20 -1.19 -16.36
N PHE A 148 18.74 -1.08 -15.16
CA PHE A 148 17.94 -1.01 -13.93
C PHE A 148 17.01 0.19 -13.91
N SER A 149 17.48 1.35 -14.38
CA SER A 149 16.66 2.55 -14.49
C SER A 149 15.51 2.38 -15.49
N ALA A 150 15.76 1.75 -16.64
CA ALA A 150 14.73 1.48 -17.64
C ALA A 150 13.68 0.50 -17.10
N VAL A 151 14.11 -0.61 -16.51
CA VAL A 151 13.21 -1.61 -15.91
C VAL A 151 12.36 -0.99 -14.80
N MET A 152 12.98 -0.23 -13.90
CA MET A 152 12.26 0.45 -12.82
C MET A 152 11.26 1.47 -13.35
N ALA A 153 11.57 2.22 -14.41
CA ALA A 153 10.66 3.19 -15.01
C ALA A 153 9.42 2.50 -15.62
N VAL A 154 9.63 1.37 -16.32
CA VAL A 154 8.53 0.57 -16.88
C VAL A 154 7.66 0.00 -15.77
N ASP A 155 8.27 -0.56 -14.72
CA ASP A 155 7.54 -1.11 -13.57
C ASP A 155 6.75 -0.04 -12.82
N LEU A 156 7.35 1.14 -12.59
CA LEU A 156 6.66 2.28 -11.99
C LEU A 156 5.44 2.69 -12.81
N ALA A 157 5.59 2.81 -14.12
CA ALA A 157 4.47 3.15 -15.02
C ALA A 157 3.36 2.10 -14.96
N ALA A 158 3.70 0.82 -14.95
CA ALA A 158 2.75 -0.28 -14.83
C ALA A 158 2.03 -0.26 -13.47
N THR A 159 2.76 -0.08 -12.38
CA THR A 159 2.22 -0.02 -11.02
C THR A 159 1.25 1.15 -10.86
N VAL A 160 1.65 2.36 -11.26
CA VAL A 160 0.80 3.56 -11.18
C VAL A 160 -0.47 3.39 -12.01
N ARG A 161 -0.38 2.83 -13.23
CA ARG A 161 -1.56 2.55 -14.08
C ARG A 161 -2.50 1.55 -13.41
N THR A 162 -1.98 0.52 -12.78
CA THR A 162 -2.78 -0.50 -12.10
C THR A 162 -3.53 0.10 -10.90
N ILE A 163 -2.84 0.89 -10.07
CA ILE A 163 -3.45 1.56 -8.92
C ILE A 163 -4.51 2.57 -9.37
N ALA A 164 -4.22 3.38 -10.40
CA ALA A 164 -5.17 4.35 -10.93
C ALA A 164 -6.46 3.68 -11.47
N ARG A 165 -6.33 2.51 -12.12
CA ARG A 165 -7.50 1.71 -12.56
C ARG A 165 -8.31 1.21 -11.38
N MET A 166 -7.66 0.67 -10.37
CA MET A 166 -8.32 0.16 -9.17
C MET A 166 -9.10 1.25 -8.44
N ASN A 167 -8.48 2.42 -8.23
CA ASN A 167 -9.13 3.55 -7.57
C ASN A 167 -10.35 4.04 -8.37
N ARG A 168 -10.27 4.06 -9.69
CA ARG A 168 -11.40 4.45 -10.55
C ARG A 168 -12.56 3.44 -10.45
N GLN A 169 -12.28 2.16 -10.39
CA GLN A 169 -13.31 1.14 -10.24
C GLN A 169 -13.99 1.21 -8.87
N LEU A 170 -13.23 1.43 -7.80
CA LEU A 170 -13.76 1.64 -6.45
C LEU A 170 -14.65 2.89 -6.39
N SER A 171 -14.23 4.01 -6.96
CA SER A 171 -15.04 5.24 -7.03
C SER A 171 -16.36 5.02 -7.76
N GLN A 172 -16.38 4.25 -8.85
CA GLN A 172 -17.62 3.92 -9.57
C GLN A 172 -18.57 3.06 -8.74
N LEU A 173 -18.03 2.13 -7.93
CA LEU A 173 -18.84 1.32 -7.02
C LEU A 173 -19.43 2.18 -5.89
N ASP A 174 -18.66 3.12 -5.36
CA ASP A 174 -19.13 4.05 -4.33
C ASP A 174 -20.24 4.98 -4.86
N GLU A 175 -20.13 5.48 -6.10
CA GLU A 175 -21.16 6.27 -6.76
C GLU A 175 -22.47 5.47 -6.97
N LEU A 176 -22.35 4.21 -7.40
CA LEU A 176 -23.50 3.31 -7.55
C LEU A 176 -24.17 3.02 -6.20
N ALA A 177 -23.38 2.75 -5.16
CA ALA A 177 -23.89 2.53 -3.82
C ALA A 177 -24.60 3.78 -3.25
N ALA A 178 -24.06 4.97 -3.50
CA ALA A 178 -24.67 6.23 -3.11
C ALA A 178 -26.01 6.45 -3.85
N GLY A 179 -26.07 6.20 -5.16
CA GLY A 179 -27.30 6.32 -5.95
C GLY A 179 -28.40 5.35 -5.51
N ILE A 180 -28.04 4.11 -5.17
CA ILE A 180 -28.99 3.13 -4.61
C ILE A 180 -29.53 3.59 -3.26
N LYS A 181 -28.67 4.16 -2.41
CA LYS A 181 -29.06 4.69 -1.11
C LYS A 181 -30.00 5.89 -1.22
N GLU A 182 -29.74 6.77 -2.16
CA GLU A 182 -30.59 7.95 -2.44
C GLU A 182 -31.96 7.54 -2.94
N MET A 183 -32.04 6.64 -3.93
CA MET A 183 -33.34 6.06 -4.40
C MET A 183 -34.10 5.36 -3.28
N SER A 184 -33.41 4.62 -2.43
CA SER A 184 -34.03 3.95 -1.29
C SER A 184 -34.61 4.93 -0.26
N ASN A 185 -33.92 6.03 -0.01
CA ASN A 185 -34.38 7.09 0.87
C ASN A 185 -35.58 7.86 0.27
N GLU A 186 -35.55 8.14 -1.02
CA GLU A 186 -36.64 8.82 -1.73
C GLU A 186 -37.91 7.99 -1.79
N LEU A 187 -37.79 6.68 -2.07
CA LEU A 187 -38.88 5.73 -1.98
C LEU A 187 -39.45 5.62 -0.56
N GLY A 188 -38.59 5.61 0.44
CA GLY A 188 -38.99 5.59 1.83
C GLY A 188 -39.71 6.84 2.29
N ALA A 189 -39.25 8.03 1.86
CA ALA A 189 -39.88 9.30 2.15
C ALA A 189 -41.28 9.42 1.48
N ASN A 190 -41.36 9.09 0.18
CA ASN A 190 -42.62 9.10 -0.56
C ASN A 190 -43.66 8.11 0.00
N LEU A 191 -43.19 6.96 0.54
CA LEU A 191 -44.05 6.01 1.20
C LEU A 191 -44.54 6.50 2.56
N ALA A 192 -43.65 7.14 3.33
CA ALA A 192 -43.97 7.72 4.61
C ALA A 192 -45.02 8.85 4.49
N ASP A 193 -44.86 9.75 3.51
CA ASP A 193 -45.82 10.84 3.24
C ASP A 193 -47.20 10.29 2.88
N ARG A 194 -47.28 9.30 1.99
CA ARG A 194 -48.58 8.66 1.62
C ARG A 194 -49.25 7.96 2.78
N VAL A 195 -48.47 7.43 3.69
CA VAL A 195 -48.99 6.73 4.88
C VAL A 195 -49.48 7.74 5.92
N LEU A 196 -48.80 8.86 6.09
CA LEU A 196 -49.24 9.94 6.97
C LEU A 196 -50.54 10.58 6.47
N ASP A 197 -50.68 10.82 5.18
CA ASP A 197 -51.89 11.33 4.56
C ASP A 197 -53.06 10.34 4.72
N ALA A 198 -52.79 9.01 4.60
CA ALA A 198 -53.80 7.99 4.80
C ALA A 198 -54.21 7.79 6.27
N ALA A 199 -53.32 8.07 7.20
CA ALA A 199 -53.60 7.98 8.65
C ALA A 199 -54.49 9.14 9.15
N GLU A 200 -54.43 10.30 8.52
CA GLU A 200 -55.34 11.41 8.80
C GLU A 200 -56.79 11.11 8.38
N ILE A 201 -57.00 10.23 7.40
CA ILE A 201 -58.32 9.93 6.80
C ILE A 201 -59.16 8.93 7.58
N GLY A 202 -58.65 8.20 8.54
CA GLY A 202 -59.50 7.29 9.31
C GLY A 202 -58.82 6.38 10.33
N ASP A 203 -59.31 6.40 11.55
CA ASP A 203 -58.88 5.56 12.67
C ASP A 203 -59.09 4.04 12.46
N GLY A 204 -59.85 3.67 11.42
CA GLY A 204 -60.14 2.27 11.07
C GLY A 204 -59.09 1.59 10.17
N LEU A 205 -58.33 2.36 9.37
CA LEU A 205 -57.32 1.85 8.44
C LEU A 205 -55.92 1.67 9.11
N ARG A 206 -55.81 2.11 10.35
CA ARG A 206 -54.52 2.21 11.03
C ARG A 206 -53.87 0.85 11.30
N THR A 207 -54.67 -0.16 11.57
CA THR A 207 -54.19 -1.51 11.88
C THR A 207 -53.73 -2.24 10.60
N ASP A 208 -54.51 -2.18 9.53
CA ASP A 208 -54.19 -2.87 8.28
C ASP A 208 -52.97 -2.20 7.55
N LEU A 209 -52.89 -0.85 7.63
CA LEU A 209 -51.77 -0.10 7.05
C LEU A 209 -50.48 -0.26 7.84
N GLN A 210 -50.55 -0.47 9.15
CA GLN A 210 -49.37 -0.79 9.95
C GLN A 210 -48.79 -2.18 9.62
N GLU A 211 -49.66 -3.15 9.40
CA GLU A 211 -49.29 -4.51 9.01
C GLU A 211 -48.62 -4.50 7.61
N GLU A 212 -49.22 -3.79 6.65
CA GLU A 212 -48.64 -3.61 5.30
C GLU A 212 -47.32 -2.85 5.27
N LEU A 213 -47.14 -1.89 6.18
CA LEU A 213 -45.86 -1.17 6.36
C LEU A 213 -44.76 -2.04 6.98
N ASP A 214 -45.12 -2.89 7.89
CA ASP A 214 -44.14 -3.78 8.52
C ASP A 214 -43.71 -4.87 7.55
N ASP A 215 -44.65 -5.40 6.74
CA ASP A 215 -44.34 -6.30 5.62
C ASP A 215 -43.43 -5.64 4.57
N LEU A 216 -43.70 -4.36 4.20
CA LEU A 216 -42.87 -3.62 3.27
C LEU A 216 -41.45 -3.31 3.82
N ARG A 217 -41.37 -3.03 5.11
CA ARG A 217 -40.09 -2.86 5.80
C ARG A 217 -39.27 -4.14 5.84
N GLU A 218 -39.92 -5.28 6.05
CA GLU A 218 -39.26 -6.59 6.04
C GLU A 218 -38.72 -6.93 4.65
N VAL A 219 -39.50 -6.68 3.60
CA VAL A 219 -39.08 -6.85 2.20
C VAL A 219 -37.92 -5.91 1.83
N LEU A 220 -37.96 -4.66 2.27
CA LEU A 220 -36.87 -3.70 2.04
C LEU A 220 -35.61 -4.04 2.84
N ALA A 221 -35.74 -4.53 4.06
CA ALA A 221 -34.65 -5.01 4.89
C ALA A 221 -34.01 -6.28 4.28
N ALA A 222 -34.84 -7.22 3.78
CA ALA A 222 -34.37 -8.40 3.07
C ALA A 222 -33.62 -8.03 1.78
N ARG A 223 -34.17 -7.08 1.01
CA ARG A 223 -33.52 -6.58 -0.23
C ARG A 223 -32.22 -5.84 0.04
N ARG A 224 -32.17 -5.07 1.13
CA ARG A 224 -30.95 -4.39 1.59
C ARG A 224 -29.90 -5.40 2.04
N SER A 225 -30.31 -6.45 2.76
CA SER A 225 -29.45 -7.56 3.17
C SER A 225 -28.91 -8.34 1.95
N GLU A 226 -29.77 -8.65 0.96
CA GLU A 226 -29.33 -9.27 -0.29
C GLU A 226 -28.30 -8.41 -1.05
N LEU A 227 -28.55 -7.10 -1.14
CA LEU A 227 -27.61 -6.17 -1.79
C LEU A 227 -26.30 -6.03 -1.01
N GLN A 228 -26.35 -6.01 0.32
CA GLN A 228 -25.14 -5.99 1.15
C GLN A 228 -24.36 -7.30 1.01
N ASN A 229 -25.03 -8.45 1.06
CA ASN A 229 -24.41 -9.75 0.84
C ASN A 229 -23.84 -9.89 -0.58
N GLY A 230 -24.53 -9.34 -1.58
CA GLY A 230 -24.02 -9.27 -2.95
C GLY A 230 -22.77 -8.39 -3.08
N LEU A 231 -22.74 -7.25 -2.39
CA LEU A 231 -21.57 -6.35 -2.34
C LEU A 231 -20.40 -6.98 -1.56
N GLU A 232 -20.67 -7.70 -0.47
CA GLU A 232 -19.65 -8.49 0.24
C GLU A 232 -19.12 -9.62 -0.65
N GLY A 233 -19.98 -10.35 -1.34
CA GLY A 233 -19.55 -11.39 -2.29
C GLY A 233 -18.71 -10.82 -3.46
N VAL A 234 -19.04 -9.64 -3.97
CA VAL A 234 -18.22 -8.95 -4.98
C VAL A 234 -16.89 -8.49 -4.38
N ARG A 235 -16.88 -8.04 -3.14
CA ARG A 235 -15.67 -7.63 -2.43
C ARG A 235 -14.75 -8.84 -2.18
N ASP A 236 -15.31 -9.93 -1.70
CA ASP A 236 -14.58 -11.19 -1.46
C ASP A 236 -14.04 -11.77 -2.78
N ALA A 237 -14.85 -11.77 -3.84
CA ALA A 237 -14.39 -12.17 -5.18
C ALA A 237 -13.30 -11.24 -5.74
N LEU A 238 -13.34 -9.96 -5.41
CA LEU A 238 -12.31 -8.99 -5.81
C LEU A 238 -11.00 -9.23 -5.04
N ASP A 239 -11.11 -9.57 -3.77
CA ASP A 239 -9.95 -9.88 -2.93
C ASP A 239 -9.36 -11.26 -3.30
N GLU A 240 -10.19 -12.25 -3.63
CA GLU A 240 -9.77 -13.54 -4.18
C GLU A 240 -9.12 -13.38 -5.57
N ALA A 241 -9.66 -12.51 -6.43
CA ALA A 241 -9.06 -12.18 -7.73
C ALA A 241 -7.73 -11.44 -7.59
N LYS A 242 -7.57 -10.56 -6.59
CA LYS A 242 -6.29 -9.91 -6.27
C LYS A 242 -5.26 -10.94 -5.80
N ASP A 243 -5.66 -11.85 -4.91
CA ASP A 243 -4.79 -12.91 -4.42
C ASP A 243 -4.40 -13.89 -5.53
N SER A 244 -5.34 -14.26 -6.40
CA SER A 244 -5.09 -15.07 -7.60
C SER A 244 -4.15 -14.39 -8.59
N LEU A 245 -4.34 -13.08 -8.84
CA LEU A 245 -3.43 -12.28 -9.66
C LEU A 245 -2.03 -12.19 -9.05
N ALA A 246 -1.94 -12.04 -7.73
CA ALA A 246 -0.66 -12.03 -7.02
C ALA A 246 0.05 -13.39 -7.14
N GLN A 247 -0.69 -14.50 -7.00
CA GLN A 247 -0.16 -15.85 -7.21
C GLN A 247 0.28 -16.09 -8.66
N HIS A 248 -0.54 -15.69 -9.63
CA HIS A 248 -0.19 -15.84 -11.05
C HIS A 248 1.05 -15.03 -11.44
N ARG A 249 1.19 -13.83 -10.91
CA ARG A 249 2.39 -12.99 -11.09
C ARG A 249 3.62 -13.63 -10.44
N PHE A 250 3.47 -14.20 -9.25
CA PHE A 250 4.54 -14.96 -8.60
C PHE A 250 4.97 -16.16 -9.44
N GLN A 251 3.99 -16.93 -9.98
CA GLN A 251 4.29 -18.08 -10.84
C GLN A 251 5.05 -17.66 -12.10
N LEU A 252 4.62 -16.59 -12.77
CA LEU A 252 5.32 -16.05 -13.94
C LEU A 252 6.75 -15.60 -13.62
N GLN A 253 6.99 -15.05 -12.43
CA GLN A 253 8.34 -14.68 -11.98
C GLN A 253 9.22 -15.91 -11.71
N MET A 254 8.64 -16.96 -11.14
CA MET A 254 9.35 -18.23 -10.92
C MET A 254 9.69 -18.92 -12.25
N ASP A 255 8.71 -18.99 -13.18
CA ASP A 255 8.92 -19.57 -14.51
C ASP A 255 10.00 -18.79 -15.29
N GLN A 256 10.03 -17.47 -15.15
CA GLN A 256 11.05 -16.61 -15.77
C GLN A 256 12.43 -16.80 -15.14
N ALA A 257 12.49 -16.98 -13.82
CA ALA A 257 13.75 -17.30 -13.13
C ALA A 257 14.28 -18.67 -13.54
N GLU A 258 13.43 -19.71 -13.56
CA GLU A 258 13.78 -21.05 -14.01
C GLU A 258 14.23 -21.09 -15.47
N TRP A 259 13.60 -20.28 -16.35
CA TRP A 259 14.01 -20.12 -17.73
C TRP A 259 15.38 -19.45 -17.88
N LEU A 260 15.69 -18.47 -17.03
CA LEU A 260 17.00 -17.80 -17.00
C LEU A 260 18.10 -18.74 -16.47
N GLU A 261 17.80 -19.52 -15.43
CA GLU A 261 18.72 -20.51 -14.86
C GLU A 261 19.08 -21.61 -15.89
N LYS A 262 18.08 -22.13 -16.61
CA LYS A 262 18.31 -23.11 -17.71
C LYS A 262 19.13 -22.56 -18.88
N ARG A 263 19.15 -21.25 -19.07
CA ARG A 263 19.91 -20.59 -20.14
C ARG A 263 21.35 -20.26 -19.76
N GLU A 264 21.68 -20.30 -18.48
CA GLU A 264 23.05 -20.20 -17.97
C GLU A 264 23.76 -21.56 -17.89
N GLU A 265 23.00 -22.68 -17.96
CA GLU A 265 23.54 -24.03 -17.97
C GLU A 265 23.83 -24.57 -19.39
N ASP A 266 23.28 -23.96 -20.46
CA ASP A 266 23.58 -24.22 -21.90
C ASP A 266 24.63 -23.23 -22.44
#